data_e74e8b377dcaa5d5b91931bb0b368d61
#
_entry.id   e74e8b377dcaa5d5b91931bb0b368d61
#
_cell.length_a   1.000
_cell.length_b   1.000
_cell.length_c   1.000
_cell.angle_alpha   90.00
_cell.angle_beta   90.00
_cell.angle_gamma   90.00
#
_symmetry.space_group_name_H-M   'P 1'
#
loop_
_entity.id
_entity.type
_entity.pdbx_description
1 polymer ?
#
loop_
_entity_poly.entity_id
_entity_poly.type
_entity_poly.pdbx_seq_one_letter_code
_entity_poly.pdbx_strand_id
1 'polypeptide(L)'
;MLSKFSVRKPFTVLVAVVICLVLGFLSFQNMSTDFLPNMEFPYALVMTTYPGASPEEVEKAVSEPVEQAMERINNVKELQSISIQNMSMVVMSFNDGTDMGSTVVDMRESLDMVTSQFDDSIGSPTIMKMNPDTVSYTHL
;
A
#
# COMPACT_ATOMS: atom_id res chain seq x y z
N MET A 1 16.55 -43.17 31.30
CA MET A 1 16.26 -42.63 32.65
C MET A 1 14.89 -41.92 32.75
N LEU A 2 14.44 -41.25 31.74
CA LEU A 2 13.13 -40.56 31.71
C LEU A 2 11.92 -41.52 31.83
N SER A 3 11.99 -42.72 31.24
CA SER A 3 10.90 -43.69 31.30
C SER A 3 10.66 -44.30 32.69
N LYS A 4 11.74 -44.44 33.47
CA LYS A 4 11.62 -44.95 34.86
C LYS A 4 11.06 -43.92 35.84
N PHE A 5 11.26 -42.63 35.55
CA PHE A 5 10.70 -41.54 36.36
C PHE A 5 9.20 -41.36 36.09
N SER A 6 8.80 -41.55 34.85
CA SER A 6 7.39 -41.46 34.41
C SER A 6 6.50 -42.56 35.11
N VAL A 7 7.05 -43.76 35.27
CA VAL A 7 6.28 -44.89 35.90
C VAL A 7 6.20 -44.77 37.41
N ARG A 8 7.15 -44.11 38.08
CA ARG A 8 7.18 -43.97 39.54
C ARG A 8 6.32 -42.82 40.09
N LYS A 9 6.00 -41.83 39.31
CA LYS A 9 5.17 -40.69 39.73
C LYS A 9 4.25 -40.26 38.61
N PRO A 10 3.18 -41.03 38.32
CA PRO A 10 2.27 -40.77 37.24
C PRO A 10 1.55 -39.40 37.37
N PHE A 11 1.32 -38.94 38.60
CA PHE A 11 0.68 -37.66 38.86
C PHE A 11 1.54 -36.47 38.43
N THR A 12 2.86 -36.55 38.66
CA THR A 12 3.80 -35.47 38.23
C THR A 12 3.88 -35.37 36.70
N VAL A 13 3.86 -36.51 36.00
CA VAL A 13 3.86 -36.57 34.57
C VAL A 13 2.58 -35.98 33.98
N LEU A 14 1.43 -36.32 34.59
CA LEU A 14 0.14 -35.78 34.17
C LEU A 14 0.09 -34.26 34.30
N VAL A 15 0.58 -33.70 35.42
CA VAL A 15 0.66 -32.26 35.63
C VAL A 15 1.60 -31.59 34.60
N ALA A 16 2.76 -32.20 34.33
CA ALA A 16 3.70 -31.67 33.33
C ALA A 16 3.07 -31.63 31.91
N VAL A 17 2.33 -32.67 31.53
CA VAL A 17 1.64 -32.72 30.23
C VAL A 17 0.55 -31.63 30.14
N VAL A 18 -0.24 -31.45 31.21
CA VAL A 18 -1.26 -30.39 31.25
C VAL A 18 -0.63 -29.00 31.12
N ILE A 19 0.47 -28.75 31.82
CA ILE A 19 1.20 -27.46 31.71
C ILE A 19 1.71 -27.24 30.27
N CYS A 20 2.29 -28.26 29.63
CA CYS A 20 2.74 -28.17 28.25
C CYS A 20 1.58 -27.89 27.29
N LEU A 21 0.42 -28.51 27.47
CA LEU A 21 -0.76 -28.27 26.64
C LEU A 21 -1.31 -26.85 26.82
N VAL A 22 -1.35 -26.35 28.06
CA VAL A 22 -1.81 -24.99 28.36
C VAL A 22 -0.84 -23.95 27.73
N LEU A 23 0.47 -24.13 27.91
CA LEU A 23 1.47 -23.26 27.32
C LEU A 23 1.43 -23.29 25.80
N GLY A 24 1.27 -24.46 25.19
CA GLY A 24 1.11 -24.64 23.76
C GLY A 24 -0.13 -23.94 23.24
N PHE A 25 -1.24 -24.02 23.92
CA PHE A 25 -2.50 -23.38 23.56
C PHE A 25 -2.40 -21.84 23.67
N LEU A 26 -1.80 -21.34 24.75
CA LEU A 26 -1.56 -19.89 24.92
C LEU A 26 -0.59 -19.34 23.86
N SER A 27 0.47 -20.09 23.54
CA SER A 27 1.39 -19.74 22.46
C SER A 27 0.69 -19.67 21.11
N PHE A 28 -0.21 -20.60 20.85
CA PHE A 28 -0.97 -20.61 19.60
C PHE A 28 -1.90 -19.41 19.46
N GLN A 29 -2.55 -18.98 20.55
CA GLN A 29 -3.41 -17.80 20.52
C GLN A 29 -2.63 -16.48 20.38
N ASN A 30 -1.38 -16.47 20.85
CA ASN A 30 -0.50 -15.29 20.73
C ASN A 30 0.38 -15.30 19.48
N MET A 31 0.30 -16.31 18.64
CA MET A 31 0.90 -16.27 17.31
C MET A 31 0.10 -15.29 16.47
N SER A 32 0.61 -14.06 16.40
CA SER A 32 0.21 -13.15 15.33
C SER A 32 0.61 -13.79 14.00
N THR A 33 -0.37 -14.08 13.17
CA THR A 33 -0.18 -14.62 11.82
C THR A 33 0.40 -13.57 10.84
N ASP A 34 0.84 -12.43 11.35
CA ASP A 34 1.57 -11.43 10.59
C ASP A 34 3.00 -11.92 10.30
N PHE A 35 3.09 -12.90 9.39
CA PHE A 35 4.39 -13.34 8.83
C PHE A 35 5.04 -12.30 7.91
N LEU A 36 4.29 -11.29 7.51
CA LEU A 36 4.82 -10.16 6.76
C LEU A 36 4.67 -8.94 7.67
N PRO A 37 5.77 -8.27 8.03
CA PRO A 37 5.63 -6.92 8.56
C PRO A 37 4.77 -6.17 7.55
N ASN A 38 3.83 -5.35 8.02
CA ASN A 38 3.04 -4.46 7.17
C ASN A 38 4.02 -3.67 6.31
N MET A 39 4.41 -4.27 5.19
CA MET A 39 5.17 -3.57 4.16
C MET A 39 4.11 -2.72 3.46
N GLU A 40 3.82 -1.59 4.06
CA GLU A 40 3.12 -0.53 3.35
C GLU A 40 4.05 -0.15 2.20
N PHE A 41 3.75 -0.70 1.02
CA PHE A 41 4.38 -0.19 -0.18
C PHE A 41 3.77 1.18 -0.44
N PRO A 42 4.50 2.25 -0.18
CA PRO A 42 3.96 3.60 -0.32
C PRO A 42 3.91 3.95 -1.80
N TYR A 43 2.88 3.48 -2.48
CA TYR A 43 2.59 3.81 -3.87
C TYR A 43 1.31 4.65 -3.97
N ALA A 44 1.34 5.63 -4.84
CA ALA A 44 0.17 6.39 -5.25
C ALA A 44 0.07 6.40 -6.77
N LEU A 45 -1.17 6.38 -7.26
CA LEU A 45 -1.50 6.48 -8.67
C LEU A 45 -2.40 7.70 -8.87
N VAL A 46 -2.02 8.57 -9.78
CA VAL A 46 -2.85 9.69 -10.24
C VAL A 46 -3.37 9.36 -11.62
N MET A 47 -4.68 9.33 -11.77
CA MET A 47 -5.35 9.12 -13.05
C MET A 47 -6.09 10.38 -13.48
N THR A 48 -5.90 10.78 -14.73
CA THR A 48 -6.58 11.93 -15.32
C THR A 48 -7.10 11.55 -16.69
N THR A 49 -8.34 11.86 -16.98
CA THR A 49 -8.99 11.58 -18.27
C THR A 49 -8.93 12.81 -19.17
N TYR A 50 -8.64 12.62 -20.45
CA TYR A 50 -8.71 13.64 -21.47
C TYR A 50 -9.38 13.07 -22.73
N PRO A 51 -10.72 13.06 -22.79
CA PRO A 51 -11.46 12.45 -23.90
C PRO A 51 -11.13 13.08 -25.25
N GLY A 52 -10.87 12.24 -26.25
CA GLY A 52 -10.60 12.65 -27.59
C GLY A 52 -9.13 13.03 -27.90
N ALA A 53 -8.27 13.05 -26.89
CA ALA A 53 -6.87 13.39 -27.06
C ALA A 53 -6.01 12.19 -27.49
N SER A 54 -5.03 12.46 -28.35
CA SER A 54 -3.96 11.51 -28.68
C SER A 54 -2.97 11.35 -27.50
N PRO A 55 -2.17 10.29 -27.46
CA PRO A 55 -1.17 10.12 -26.41
C PRO A 55 -0.21 11.32 -26.27
N GLU A 56 0.22 11.92 -27.37
CA GLU A 56 1.10 13.09 -27.37
C GLU A 56 0.42 14.35 -26.79
N GLU A 57 -0.87 14.51 -27.05
CA GLU A 57 -1.66 15.62 -26.48
C GLU A 57 -1.88 15.41 -24.98
N VAL A 58 -2.18 14.16 -24.57
CA VAL A 58 -2.30 13.79 -23.16
C VAL A 58 -0.98 14.03 -22.42
N GLU A 59 0.15 13.66 -23.02
CA GLU A 59 1.46 13.86 -22.42
C GLU A 59 1.73 15.34 -22.13
N LYS A 60 1.58 16.19 -23.12
CA LYS A 60 1.89 17.63 -23.00
C LYS A 60 0.90 18.40 -22.16
N ALA A 61 -0.39 18.10 -22.29
CA ALA A 61 -1.44 18.86 -21.62
C ALA A 61 -1.71 18.39 -20.19
N VAL A 62 -1.45 17.12 -19.89
CA VAL A 62 -1.82 16.50 -18.61
C VAL A 62 -0.63 15.88 -17.90
N SER A 63 0.10 14.97 -18.55
CA SER A 63 1.14 14.18 -17.87
C SER A 63 2.30 15.06 -17.41
N GLU A 64 2.86 15.90 -18.26
CA GLU A 64 3.97 16.79 -17.92
C GLU A 64 3.64 17.76 -16.77
N PRO A 65 2.50 18.50 -16.79
CA PRO A 65 2.15 19.38 -15.68
C PRO A 65 1.91 18.63 -14.35
N VAL A 66 1.27 17.46 -14.42
CA VAL A 66 1.05 16.63 -13.23
C VAL A 66 2.37 16.07 -12.70
N GLU A 67 3.24 15.58 -13.57
CA GLU A 67 4.57 15.09 -13.23
C GLU A 67 5.40 16.16 -12.51
N GLN A 68 5.48 17.36 -13.05
CA GLN A 68 6.19 18.50 -12.45
C GLN A 68 5.62 18.91 -11.08
N ALA A 69 4.31 18.79 -10.89
CA ALA A 69 3.68 19.06 -9.60
C ALA A 69 4.01 17.97 -8.59
N MET A 70 4.02 16.71 -9.04
CA MET A 70 4.27 15.55 -8.18
C MET A 70 5.75 15.39 -7.80
N GLU A 71 6.69 15.80 -8.66
CA GLU A 71 8.12 15.83 -8.35
C GLU A 71 8.47 16.70 -7.13
N ARG A 72 7.63 17.69 -6.82
CA ARG A 72 7.83 18.60 -5.68
C ARG A 72 7.38 18.01 -4.34
N ILE A 73 6.69 16.89 -4.38
CA ILE A 73 6.23 16.21 -3.18
C ILE A 73 7.42 15.56 -2.45
N ASN A 74 7.47 15.74 -1.14
CA ASN A 74 8.53 15.19 -0.32
C ASN A 74 8.49 13.64 -0.31
N ASN A 75 9.67 13.04 -0.19
CA ASN A 75 9.86 11.60 -0.09
C ASN A 75 9.49 10.76 -1.32
N VAL A 76 9.30 11.38 -2.47
CA VAL A 76 9.15 10.67 -3.75
C VAL A 76 10.47 9.97 -4.06
N LYS A 77 10.41 8.66 -4.27
CA LYS A 77 11.55 7.81 -4.63
C LYS A 77 11.66 7.66 -6.14
N GLU A 78 10.55 7.39 -6.77
CA GLU A 78 10.45 7.19 -8.21
C GLU A 78 9.09 7.70 -8.70
N LEU A 79 9.10 8.32 -9.86
CA LEU A 79 7.91 8.80 -10.54
C LEU A 79 7.94 8.31 -11.98
N GLN A 80 6.83 7.74 -12.44
CA GLN A 80 6.66 7.25 -13.80
C GLN A 80 5.32 7.71 -14.35
N SER A 81 5.32 8.40 -15.47
CA SER A 81 4.11 8.78 -16.20
C SER A 81 3.86 7.86 -17.40
N ILE A 82 2.61 7.56 -17.66
CA ILE A 82 2.15 6.75 -18.79
C ILE A 82 1.02 7.51 -19.45
N SER A 83 1.25 7.96 -20.68
CA SER A 83 0.26 8.65 -21.50
C SER A 83 -0.32 7.68 -22.54
N ILE A 84 -1.61 7.47 -22.46
CA ILE A 84 -2.35 6.67 -23.44
C ILE A 84 -3.47 7.51 -24.05
N GLN A 85 -4.12 7.00 -25.09
CA GLN A 85 -5.25 7.70 -25.69
C GLN A 85 -6.36 7.94 -24.65
N ASN A 86 -6.78 9.19 -24.51
CA ASN A 86 -7.82 9.68 -23.60
C ASN A 86 -7.48 9.64 -22.10
N MET A 87 -6.29 9.22 -21.68
CA MET A 87 -5.97 9.07 -20.26
C MET A 87 -4.49 9.23 -19.95
N SER A 88 -4.20 9.88 -18.84
CA SER A 88 -2.88 9.93 -18.21
C SER A 88 -2.89 9.15 -16.91
N MET A 89 -1.83 8.41 -16.66
CA MET A 89 -1.56 7.72 -15.40
C MET A 89 -0.17 8.11 -14.91
N VAL A 90 -0.08 8.62 -13.69
CA VAL A 90 1.19 8.93 -13.03
C VAL A 90 1.32 8.05 -11.81
N VAL A 91 2.28 7.15 -11.84
CA VAL A 91 2.59 6.23 -10.75
C VAL A 91 3.76 6.78 -9.94
N MET A 92 3.61 6.81 -8.63
CA MET A 92 4.63 7.31 -7.73
C MET A 92 4.94 6.28 -6.67
N SER A 93 6.22 6.07 -6.40
CA SER A 93 6.69 5.35 -5.23
C SER A 93 7.34 6.32 -4.26
N PHE A 94 7.15 6.08 -2.97
CA PHE A 94 7.72 6.89 -1.91
C PHE A 94 8.74 6.09 -1.11
N ASN A 95 9.55 6.78 -0.32
CA ASN A 95 10.48 6.13 0.59
C ASN A 95 9.74 5.42 1.72
N ASP A 96 10.34 4.34 2.21
CA ASP A 96 9.78 3.57 3.32
C ASP A 96 9.58 4.46 4.56
N GLY A 97 8.46 4.27 5.24
CA GLY A 97 8.09 5.07 6.42
C GLY A 97 7.46 6.42 6.10
N THR A 98 7.15 6.70 4.83
CA THR A 98 6.42 7.92 4.45
C THR A 98 4.98 7.83 4.94
N ASP A 99 4.52 8.87 5.64
CA ASP A 99 3.10 8.99 6.01
C ASP A 99 2.26 9.30 4.78
N MET A 100 1.63 8.25 4.24
CA MET A 100 0.77 8.36 3.06
C MET A 100 -0.49 9.20 3.31
N GLY A 101 -0.88 9.38 4.57
CA GLY A 101 -2.03 10.23 4.94
C GLY A 101 -1.75 11.69 4.62
N SER A 102 -0.68 12.24 5.15
CA SER A 102 -0.26 13.62 4.89
C SER A 102 0.20 13.82 3.45
N THR A 103 0.94 12.86 2.90
CA THR A 103 1.43 12.93 1.51
C THR A 103 0.31 13.05 0.48
N VAL A 104 -0.80 12.33 0.66
CA VAL A 104 -1.95 12.45 -0.26
C VAL A 104 -2.64 13.81 -0.15
N VAL A 105 -2.63 14.45 1.01
CA VAL A 105 -3.13 15.82 1.18
C VAL A 105 -2.27 16.80 0.38
N ASP A 106 -0.94 16.71 0.50
CA ASP A 106 0.00 17.53 -0.26
C ASP A 106 -0.14 17.30 -1.78
N MET A 107 -0.34 16.05 -2.18
CA MET A 107 -0.61 15.70 -3.59
C MET A 107 -1.88 16.37 -4.11
N ARG A 108 -2.96 16.35 -3.33
CA ARG A 108 -4.24 16.99 -3.72
C ARG A 108 -4.07 18.49 -3.88
N GLU A 109 -3.41 19.15 -2.93
CA GLU A 109 -3.16 20.58 -2.99
C GLU A 109 -2.33 20.94 -4.24
N SER A 110 -1.30 20.17 -4.54
CA SER A 110 -0.47 20.36 -5.75
C SER A 110 -1.27 20.12 -7.03
N LEU A 111 -2.13 19.10 -7.06
CA LEU A 111 -2.99 18.79 -8.20
C LEU A 111 -4.06 19.86 -8.42
N ASP A 112 -4.66 20.40 -7.36
CA ASP A 112 -5.66 21.46 -7.46
C ASP A 112 -5.07 22.71 -8.12
N MET A 113 -3.81 23.05 -7.82
CA MET A 113 -3.10 24.15 -8.48
C MET A 113 -2.91 23.89 -9.98
N VAL A 114 -2.55 22.68 -10.37
CA VAL A 114 -2.37 22.30 -11.79
C VAL A 114 -3.70 22.22 -12.52
N THR A 115 -4.72 21.63 -11.87
CA THR A 115 -6.06 21.48 -12.44
C THR A 115 -6.69 22.82 -12.79
N SER A 116 -6.37 23.88 -12.04
CA SER A 116 -6.85 25.24 -12.35
C SER A 116 -6.33 25.79 -13.69
N GLN A 117 -5.31 25.16 -14.25
CA GLN A 117 -4.71 25.52 -15.55
C GLN A 117 -5.17 24.60 -16.69
N PHE A 118 -5.91 23.53 -16.36
CA PHE A 118 -6.40 22.59 -17.36
C PHE A 118 -7.54 23.18 -18.18
N ASP A 119 -7.66 22.69 -19.40
CA ASP A 119 -8.81 22.95 -20.25
C ASP A 119 -10.07 22.25 -19.68
N ASP A 120 -11.25 22.81 -19.91
CA ASP A 120 -12.55 22.25 -19.44
C ASP A 120 -12.81 20.82 -19.97
N SER A 121 -12.14 20.41 -21.03
CA SER A 121 -12.21 19.05 -21.60
C SER A 121 -11.41 18.01 -20.82
N ILE A 122 -10.52 18.43 -19.92
CA ILE A 122 -9.68 17.54 -19.11
C ILE A 122 -10.41 17.21 -17.80
N GLY A 123 -10.57 15.93 -17.52
CA GLY A 123 -11.21 15.49 -16.28
C GLY A 123 -10.37 15.79 -15.04
N SER A 124 -11.00 15.86 -13.90
CA SER A 124 -10.31 16.07 -12.62
C SER A 124 -9.40 14.87 -12.29
N PRO A 125 -8.15 15.11 -11.86
CA PRO A 125 -7.25 14.06 -11.42
C PRO A 125 -7.80 13.29 -10.23
N THR A 126 -7.70 11.98 -10.27
CA THR A 126 -8.11 11.10 -9.17
C THR A 126 -6.87 10.44 -8.59
N ILE A 127 -6.70 10.56 -7.26
CA ILE A 127 -5.60 9.93 -6.52
C ILE A 127 -6.07 8.61 -5.94
N MET A 128 -5.37 7.53 -6.26
CA MET A 128 -5.57 6.20 -5.68
C MET A 128 -4.34 5.81 -4.89
N LYS A 129 -4.53 5.47 -3.60
CA LYS A 129 -3.50 4.82 -2.81
C LYS A 129 -3.52 3.33 -3.11
N MET A 130 -2.37 2.76 -3.42
CA MET A 130 -2.22 1.31 -3.45
C MET A 130 -1.96 0.83 -2.04
N ASN A 131 -2.98 0.24 -1.41
CA ASN A 131 -2.84 -0.43 -0.14
C ASN A 131 -2.84 -1.94 -0.39
N PRO A 132 -1.83 -2.70 0.04
CA PRO A 132 -1.78 -4.15 -0.15
C PRO A 132 -2.98 -4.87 0.50
N ASP A 133 -3.61 -4.25 1.48
CA ASP A 133 -4.78 -4.83 2.16
C ASP A 133 -6.04 -4.92 1.30
N THR A 134 -6.12 -4.14 0.21
CA THR A 134 -7.31 -4.15 -0.68
C THR A 134 -7.28 -5.23 -1.75
N VAL A 135 -6.14 -5.88 -1.98
CA VAL A 135 -5.98 -6.90 -3.05
C VAL A 135 -6.37 -8.30 -2.57
N SER A 136 -6.54 -8.50 -1.26
CA SER A 136 -6.70 -9.84 -0.66
C SER A 136 -8.11 -10.44 -0.74
N TYR A 137 -9.13 -9.71 -1.20
CA TYR A 137 -10.53 -10.18 -1.12
C TYR A 137 -11.22 -10.50 -2.45
N THR A 138 -10.48 -10.61 -3.54
CA THR A 138 -11.09 -10.86 -4.86
C THR A 138 -10.78 -12.24 -5.43
N HIS A 139 -10.61 -13.25 -4.59
CA HIS A 139 -10.59 -14.64 -5.03
C HIS A 139 -11.62 -15.47 -4.26
N LEU A 140 -12.84 -15.44 -4.72
CA LEU A 140 -13.82 -16.48 -4.59
C LEU A 140 -14.19 -16.96 -5.99
#